data_13feb3f4ea33ae2f70b7fd3c3d89b9e3
#
_entry.id   13feb3f4ea33ae2f70b7fd3c3d89b9e3
#
_cell.length_a   1.000
_cell.length_b   1.000
_cell.length_c   1.000
_cell.angle_alpha   90.00
_cell.angle_beta   90.00
_cell.angle_gamma   90.00
#
_symmetry.space_group_name_H-M   'P 1'
#
loop_
_entity.id
_entity.type
_entity.pdbx_description
1 polymer ?
#
loop_
_entity_poly.entity_id
_entity_poly.type
_entity_poly.pdbx_seq_one_letter_code
_entity_poly.pdbx_strand_id
1 'polypeptide(L)'
;MNLLKKLNGGRELTDVFIQCRLNSTRFPKKALKKICNKTIIELVIERCEKITPIRNIVVVTGPQEENNLLINELERIGTKYFCGSENNLLDRFYHASKKYDTDKIIRVTADNPLIDFSLVNQALEIFNNSEIEIITNSRFKTFPLGQNFDIFTMNALEETWKYYDKSYQDKEKFLHTFIPVTEYMYKNPKFNIYDFKSEKDYSKFRFSMDYEEDYKLMIEIYDRIYYKDKYFTLKDLVNIFELEPELMKINQNRSNN
;
A
#
# COMPACT_ATOMS: atom_id res chain seq x y z
N MET A 1 22.46 18.88 -1.27
CA MET A 1 21.21 19.10 -0.48
C MET A 1 20.25 19.86 -1.38
N ASN A 2 19.13 19.23 -1.74
CA ASN A 2 18.19 19.70 -2.77
C ASN A 2 17.49 21.00 -2.33
N LEU A 3 17.13 21.86 -3.30
CA LEU A 3 16.50 23.16 -3.06
C LEU A 3 15.19 23.04 -2.26
N LEU A 4 14.42 21.97 -2.50
CA LEU A 4 13.17 21.66 -1.77
C LEU A 4 13.42 21.35 -0.29
N LYS A 5 14.52 20.68 0.07
CA LYS A 5 14.91 20.44 1.48
C LYS A 5 15.27 21.74 2.21
N LYS A 6 15.86 22.72 1.51
CA LYS A 6 16.11 24.06 2.06
C LYS A 6 14.82 24.83 2.34
N LEU A 7 13.81 24.70 1.46
CA LEU A 7 12.52 25.39 1.60
C LEU A 7 11.64 24.80 2.72
N ASN A 8 11.81 23.52 3.03
CA ASN A 8 11.05 22.81 4.08
C ASN A 8 11.76 22.78 5.46
N GLY A 9 12.77 23.64 5.69
CA GLY A 9 13.48 23.70 6.99
C GLY A 9 14.21 22.41 7.34
N GLY A 10 14.63 21.61 6.36
CA GLY A 10 15.33 20.33 6.56
C GLY A 10 14.43 19.13 6.90
N ARG A 11 13.12 19.28 6.87
CA ARG A 11 12.19 18.14 7.12
C ARG A 11 12.26 17.13 5.98
N GLU A 12 12.30 15.86 6.35
CA GLU A 12 12.24 14.75 5.40
C GLU A 12 10.86 14.67 4.74
N LEU A 13 10.86 14.41 3.44
CA LEU A 13 9.66 14.39 2.60
C LEU A 13 9.07 12.97 2.59
N THR A 14 7.93 12.81 3.24
CA THR A 14 7.20 11.54 3.31
C THR A 14 6.08 11.52 2.28
N ASP A 15 6.03 10.50 1.45
CA ASP A 15 4.96 10.27 0.47
C ASP A 15 4.33 8.90 0.65
N VAL A 16 3.03 8.79 0.37
CA VAL A 16 2.32 7.52 0.27
C VAL A 16 2.37 7.04 -1.18
N PHE A 17 2.90 5.82 -1.39
CA PHE A 17 2.88 5.15 -2.68
C PHE A 17 1.88 4.01 -2.67
N ILE A 18 0.82 4.14 -3.47
CA ILE A 18 -0.22 3.14 -3.61
C ILE A 18 0.14 2.26 -4.82
N GLN A 19 0.53 1.02 -4.56
CA GLN A 19 0.81 0.04 -5.61
C GLN A 19 -0.50 -0.42 -6.25
N CYS A 20 -0.67 -0.15 -7.54
CA CYS A 20 -1.87 -0.52 -8.29
C CYS A 20 -1.54 -0.95 -9.72
N ARG A 21 -2.23 -1.96 -10.25
CA ARG A 21 -2.26 -2.30 -11.66
C ARG A 21 -3.60 -2.90 -12.04
N LEU A 22 -4.01 -2.80 -13.32
CA LEU A 22 -5.28 -3.34 -13.80
C LEU A 22 -5.23 -4.83 -14.13
N ASN A 23 -4.04 -5.37 -14.45
CA ASN A 23 -3.83 -6.75 -14.91
C ASN A 23 -3.82 -7.75 -13.74
N SER A 24 -4.89 -7.75 -12.93
CA SER A 24 -5.12 -8.79 -11.94
C SER A 24 -5.77 -10.00 -12.62
N THR A 25 -5.11 -11.17 -12.55
CA THR A 25 -5.63 -12.40 -13.15
C THR A 25 -6.82 -12.98 -12.39
N ARG A 26 -6.82 -12.86 -11.05
CA ARG A 26 -7.87 -13.41 -10.18
C ARG A 26 -9.15 -12.57 -10.18
N PHE A 27 -9.03 -11.25 -10.25
CA PHE A 27 -10.16 -10.31 -10.30
C PHE A 27 -9.79 -9.10 -11.16
N PRO A 28 -9.99 -9.19 -12.48
CA PRO A 28 -9.60 -8.15 -13.43
C PRO A 28 -10.23 -6.81 -13.12
N LYS A 29 -9.46 -5.73 -13.29
CA LYS A 29 -9.90 -4.34 -13.09
C LYS A 29 -10.50 -4.07 -11.71
N LYS A 30 -10.12 -4.84 -10.67
CA LYS A 30 -10.66 -4.72 -9.31
C LYS A 30 -10.56 -3.28 -8.76
N ALA A 31 -9.47 -2.57 -9.06
CA ALA A 31 -9.27 -1.19 -8.60
C ALA A 31 -10.33 -0.19 -9.12
N LEU A 32 -10.99 -0.50 -10.24
CA LEU A 32 -12.05 0.32 -10.86
C LEU A 32 -13.48 -0.14 -10.51
N LYS A 33 -13.65 -1.22 -9.76
CA LYS A 33 -14.95 -1.61 -9.21
C LYS A 33 -15.45 -0.53 -8.26
N LYS A 34 -16.77 -0.39 -8.13
CA LYS A 34 -17.37 0.70 -7.35
C LYS A 34 -18.09 0.21 -6.11
N ILE A 35 -17.88 0.89 -5.00
CA ILE A 35 -18.65 0.77 -3.77
C ILE A 35 -18.99 2.20 -3.34
N CYS A 36 -20.20 2.45 -2.86
CA CYS A 36 -20.68 3.79 -2.47
C CYS A 36 -20.42 4.87 -3.54
N ASN A 37 -20.64 4.53 -4.83
CA ASN A 37 -20.39 5.38 -6.00
C ASN A 37 -18.93 5.81 -6.24
N LYS A 38 -17.97 5.27 -5.49
CA LYS A 38 -16.52 5.51 -5.63
C LYS A 38 -15.82 4.26 -6.12
N THR A 39 -14.78 4.44 -6.92
CA THR A 39 -13.92 3.31 -7.30
C THR A 39 -13.11 2.83 -6.10
N ILE A 40 -12.68 1.57 -6.11
CA ILE A 40 -11.85 1.00 -5.04
C ILE A 40 -10.58 1.81 -4.84
N ILE A 41 -9.93 2.23 -5.94
CA ILE A 41 -8.73 3.07 -5.83
C ILE A 41 -9.04 4.43 -5.19
N GLU A 42 -10.21 5.03 -5.49
CA GLU A 42 -10.65 6.28 -4.86
C GLU A 42 -10.87 6.10 -3.34
N LEU A 43 -11.46 4.98 -2.92
CA LEU A 43 -11.65 4.66 -1.50
C LEU A 43 -10.32 4.47 -0.76
N VAL A 44 -9.33 3.80 -1.39
CA VAL A 44 -7.98 3.66 -0.81
C VAL A 44 -7.31 5.02 -0.67
N ILE A 45 -7.39 5.88 -1.69
CA ILE A 45 -6.82 7.23 -1.67
C ILE A 45 -7.46 8.06 -0.55
N GLU A 46 -8.80 8.05 -0.44
CA GLU A 46 -9.54 8.78 0.61
C GLU A 46 -9.08 8.40 2.02
N ARG A 47 -8.77 7.13 2.25
CA ARG A 47 -8.22 6.65 3.52
C ARG A 47 -6.78 7.10 3.72
N CYS A 48 -5.95 7.03 2.67
CA CYS A 48 -4.56 7.50 2.71
C CYS A 48 -4.44 9.02 2.95
N GLU A 49 -5.43 9.83 2.57
CA GLU A 49 -5.48 11.28 2.86
C GLU A 49 -5.51 11.60 4.36
N LYS A 50 -5.84 10.63 5.21
CA LYS A 50 -5.83 10.77 6.69
C LYS A 50 -4.48 10.39 7.31
N ILE A 51 -3.53 9.92 6.52
CA ILE A 51 -2.16 9.71 6.99
C ILE A 51 -1.47 11.07 7.10
N THR A 52 -0.85 11.36 8.23
CA THR A 52 -0.20 12.66 8.46
C THR A 52 1.01 12.51 9.41
N PRO A 53 2.13 13.22 9.16
CA PRO A 53 2.33 14.17 8.06
C PRO A 53 2.79 13.47 6.77
N ILE A 54 2.14 13.77 5.66
CA ILE A 54 2.59 13.37 4.31
C ILE A 54 2.57 14.55 3.35
N ARG A 55 3.33 14.46 2.27
CA ARG A 55 3.39 15.49 1.23
C ARG A 55 2.54 15.13 0.01
N ASN A 56 2.64 13.90 -0.47
CA ASN A 56 1.92 13.42 -1.65
C ASN A 56 1.32 12.04 -1.42
N ILE A 57 0.25 11.76 -2.18
CA ILE A 57 -0.21 10.41 -2.48
C ILE A 57 0.05 10.19 -3.97
N VAL A 58 0.76 9.11 -4.29
CA VAL A 58 1.14 8.74 -5.66
C VAL A 58 0.72 7.32 -5.95
N VAL A 59 -0.08 7.11 -6.99
CA VAL A 59 -0.39 5.76 -7.46
C VAL A 59 0.73 5.28 -8.39
N VAL A 60 1.37 4.17 -8.02
CA VAL A 60 2.51 3.60 -8.75
C VAL A 60 2.03 2.39 -9.55
N THR A 61 1.97 2.54 -10.89
CA THR A 61 1.36 1.55 -11.80
C THR A 61 2.33 1.04 -12.87
N GLY A 62 1.92 0.04 -13.64
CA GLY A 62 2.62 -0.48 -14.80
C GLY A 62 2.64 0.50 -15.99
N PRO A 63 3.03 0.04 -17.18
CA PRO A 63 3.07 0.87 -18.38
C PRO A 63 1.72 1.54 -18.67
N GLN A 64 1.79 2.74 -19.24
CA GLN A 64 0.61 3.55 -19.50
C GLN A 64 -0.39 2.84 -20.39
N GLU A 65 0.08 2.21 -21.46
CA GLU A 65 -0.75 1.55 -22.48
C GLU A 65 -1.65 0.46 -21.87
N GLU A 66 -1.15 -0.24 -20.85
CA GLU A 66 -1.88 -1.30 -20.16
C GLU A 66 -2.80 -0.78 -19.05
N ASN A 67 -2.58 0.45 -18.59
CA ASN A 67 -3.26 1.04 -17.44
C ASN A 67 -4.05 2.32 -17.76
N ASN A 68 -4.34 2.62 -19.03
CA ASN A 68 -5.03 3.84 -19.44
C ASN A 68 -6.36 4.08 -18.70
N LEU A 69 -7.17 3.05 -18.46
CA LEU A 69 -8.41 3.20 -17.69
C LEU A 69 -8.17 3.62 -16.23
N LEU A 70 -7.10 3.13 -15.62
CA LEU A 70 -6.70 3.55 -14.27
C LEU A 70 -6.20 4.99 -14.29
N ILE A 71 -5.39 5.35 -15.26
CA ILE A 71 -4.84 6.71 -15.41
C ILE A 71 -5.96 7.72 -15.60
N ASN A 72 -6.92 7.47 -16.48
CA ASN A 72 -8.08 8.33 -16.69
C ASN A 72 -8.87 8.53 -15.37
N GLU A 73 -9.00 7.48 -14.57
CA GLU A 73 -9.66 7.58 -13.27
C GLU A 73 -8.83 8.41 -12.28
N LEU A 74 -7.50 8.23 -12.24
CA LEU A 74 -6.60 9.02 -11.38
C LEU A 74 -6.60 10.51 -11.77
N GLU A 75 -6.66 10.81 -13.05
CA GLU A 75 -6.79 12.19 -13.56
C GLU A 75 -8.15 12.80 -13.19
N ARG A 76 -9.24 12.02 -13.29
CA ARG A 76 -10.58 12.45 -12.87
C ARG A 76 -10.61 12.85 -11.40
N ILE A 77 -9.92 12.11 -10.52
CA ILE A 77 -9.89 12.38 -9.08
C ILE A 77 -8.74 13.30 -8.66
N GLY A 78 -7.89 13.75 -9.60
CA GLY A 78 -6.78 14.67 -9.35
C GLY A 78 -5.60 14.06 -8.59
N THR A 79 -5.40 12.74 -8.65
CA THR A 79 -4.33 12.05 -7.92
C THR A 79 -3.08 11.90 -8.77
N LYS A 80 -1.90 12.14 -8.17
CA LYS A 80 -0.61 11.94 -8.82
C LYS A 80 -0.37 10.45 -9.11
N TYR A 81 0.30 10.16 -10.23
CA TYR A 81 0.67 8.80 -10.60
C TYR A 81 2.06 8.71 -11.23
N PHE A 82 2.61 7.50 -11.22
CA PHE A 82 3.84 7.14 -11.89
C PHE A 82 3.66 5.82 -12.64
N CYS A 83 3.97 5.83 -13.94
CA CYS A 83 4.02 4.64 -14.77
C CYS A 83 5.46 4.13 -14.88
N GLY A 84 5.66 2.83 -14.66
CA GLY A 84 6.97 2.19 -14.74
C GLY A 84 6.88 0.72 -15.17
N SER A 85 7.89 -0.08 -14.86
CA SER A 85 7.92 -1.51 -15.22
C SER A 85 6.66 -2.26 -14.77
N GLU A 86 6.08 -3.12 -15.62
CA GLU A 86 4.93 -3.95 -15.26
C GLU A 86 5.29 -5.00 -14.21
N ASN A 87 6.45 -5.63 -14.36
CA ASN A 87 6.83 -6.75 -13.52
C ASN A 87 7.74 -6.36 -12.37
N ASN A 88 8.70 -5.45 -12.59
CA ASN A 88 9.65 -5.07 -11.57
C ASN A 88 9.09 -3.98 -10.66
N LEU A 89 8.49 -4.40 -9.55
CA LEU A 89 7.92 -3.48 -8.56
C LEU A 89 9.00 -2.61 -7.89
N LEU A 90 10.14 -3.19 -7.59
CA LEU A 90 11.26 -2.49 -6.96
C LEU A 90 11.76 -1.34 -7.84
N ASP A 91 11.98 -1.60 -9.14
CA ASP A 91 12.40 -0.61 -10.11
C ASP A 91 11.37 0.52 -10.23
N ARG A 92 10.10 0.17 -10.29
CA ARG A 92 8.99 1.12 -10.35
C ARG A 92 8.97 2.05 -9.14
N PHE A 93 9.10 1.51 -7.92
CA PHE A 93 9.15 2.30 -6.68
C PHE A 93 10.39 3.19 -6.62
N TYR A 94 11.54 2.67 -7.02
CA TYR A 94 12.78 3.44 -7.06
C TYR A 94 12.67 4.67 -7.98
N HIS A 95 12.22 4.48 -9.21
CA HIS A 95 12.08 5.59 -10.16
C HIS A 95 10.95 6.57 -9.79
N ALA A 96 9.85 6.09 -9.21
CA ALA A 96 8.83 6.96 -8.64
C ALA A 96 9.40 7.84 -7.52
N SER A 97 10.18 7.26 -6.60
CA SER A 97 10.81 8.00 -5.49
C SER A 97 11.79 9.05 -5.99
N LYS A 98 12.57 8.74 -7.03
CA LYS A 98 13.47 9.74 -7.67
C LYS A 98 12.68 10.87 -8.34
N LYS A 99 11.59 10.54 -9.08
CA LYS A 99 10.76 11.56 -9.74
C LYS A 99 10.14 12.54 -8.75
N TYR A 100 9.68 12.05 -7.61
CA TYR A 100 9.01 12.87 -6.60
C TYR A 100 9.96 13.40 -5.51
N ASP A 101 11.26 13.09 -5.57
CA ASP A 101 12.26 13.49 -4.55
C ASP A 101 11.78 13.11 -3.13
N THR A 102 11.43 11.84 -2.97
CA THR A 102 10.85 11.29 -1.74
C THR A 102 11.96 10.78 -0.82
N ASP A 103 11.93 11.12 0.48
CA ASP A 103 12.89 10.62 1.48
C ASP A 103 12.36 9.39 2.22
N LYS A 104 11.06 9.36 2.51
CA LYS A 104 10.37 8.28 3.22
C LYS A 104 9.14 7.83 2.43
N ILE A 105 9.00 6.54 2.25
CA ILE A 105 7.92 5.96 1.47
C ILE A 105 7.00 5.17 2.41
N ILE A 106 5.70 5.48 2.39
CA ILE A 106 4.65 4.65 2.96
C ILE A 106 4.06 3.84 1.81
N ARG A 107 4.29 2.52 1.81
CA ARG A 107 3.76 1.62 0.79
C ARG A 107 2.42 1.05 1.23
N VAL A 108 1.41 1.24 0.40
CA VAL A 108 0.07 0.64 0.52
C VAL A 108 -0.27 -0.06 -0.79
N THR A 109 -1.14 -1.06 -0.78
CA THR A 109 -1.62 -1.71 -1.99
C THR A 109 -3.08 -1.38 -2.26
N ALA A 110 -3.44 -1.19 -3.53
CA ALA A 110 -4.78 -0.76 -3.97
C ALA A 110 -5.90 -1.80 -3.74
N ASP A 111 -5.55 -3.01 -3.33
CA ASP A 111 -6.48 -4.05 -2.95
C ASP A 111 -6.82 -4.07 -1.44
N ASN A 112 -6.39 -3.03 -0.72
CA ASN A 112 -6.68 -2.85 0.70
C ASN A 112 -7.64 -1.66 0.94
N PRO A 113 -8.90 -1.71 0.46
CA PRO A 113 -9.83 -0.59 0.58
C PRO A 113 -10.23 -0.26 2.03
N LEU A 114 -9.96 -1.16 2.96
CA LEU A 114 -10.23 -0.98 4.39
C LEU A 114 -8.97 -0.67 5.20
N ILE A 115 -7.86 -0.27 4.55
CA ILE A 115 -6.61 0.08 5.27
C ILE A 115 -6.87 1.08 6.40
N ASP A 116 -6.39 0.80 7.60
CA ASP A 116 -6.56 1.68 8.75
C ASP A 116 -5.43 2.71 8.81
N PHE A 117 -5.77 3.95 8.44
CA PHE A 117 -4.83 5.07 8.46
C PHE A 117 -4.30 5.37 9.87
N SER A 118 -5.06 5.04 10.94
CA SER A 118 -4.63 5.29 12.31
C SER A 118 -3.46 4.39 12.72
N LEU A 119 -3.44 3.14 12.24
CA LEU A 119 -2.31 2.22 12.41
C LEU A 119 -1.08 2.72 11.65
N VAL A 120 -1.27 3.23 10.42
CA VAL A 120 -0.17 3.80 9.64
C VAL A 120 0.39 5.05 10.33
N ASN A 121 -0.45 5.91 10.91
CA ASN A 121 -0.02 7.09 11.67
C ASN A 121 0.78 6.71 12.92
N GLN A 122 0.35 5.70 13.68
CA GLN A 122 1.10 5.20 14.83
C GLN A 122 2.49 4.67 14.42
N ALA A 123 2.55 3.89 13.33
CA ALA A 123 3.81 3.39 12.80
C ALA A 123 4.71 4.51 12.30
N LEU A 124 4.15 5.53 11.63
CA LEU A 124 4.89 6.69 11.14
C LEU A 124 5.46 7.53 12.29
N GLU A 125 4.75 7.66 13.39
CA GLU A 125 5.23 8.33 14.60
C GLU A 125 6.46 7.59 15.17
N ILE A 126 6.38 6.26 15.31
CA ILE A 126 7.53 5.44 15.75
C ILE A 126 8.71 5.63 14.79
N PHE A 127 8.45 5.56 13.47
CA PHE A 127 9.48 5.70 12.44
C PHE A 127 10.20 7.05 12.50
N ASN A 128 9.45 8.13 12.69
CA ASN A 128 9.99 9.49 12.73
C ASN A 128 10.81 9.80 14.00
N ASN A 129 10.60 9.05 15.09
CA ASN A 129 11.25 9.25 16.38
C ASN A 129 12.35 8.20 16.67
N SER A 130 12.82 7.48 15.65
CA SER A 130 13.81 6.41 15.80
C SER A 130 14.76 6.32 14.61
N GLU A 131 15.84 5.56 14.76
CA GLU A 131 16.81 5.25 13.71
C GLU A 131 16.38 3.99 12.90
N ILE A 132 15.08 3.69 12.85
CA ILE A 132 14.54 2.57 12.10
C ILE A 132 14.52 2.92 10.60
N GLU A 133 14.99 1.99 9.77
CA GLU A 133 14.99 2.15 8.31
C GLU A 133 13.75 1.55 7.65
N ILE A 134 13.11 0.58 8.31
CA ILE A 134 11.94 -0.13 7.81
C ILE A 134 10.98 -0.42 8.96
N ILE A 135 9.72 -0.03 8.82
CA ILE A 135 8.62 -0.56 9.64
C ILE A 135 7.70 -1.38 8.74
N THR A 136 7.30 -2.54 9.21
CA THR A 136 6.34 -3.40 8.50
C THR A 136 5.41 -4.10 9.48
N ASN A 137 4.16 -4.31 9.07
CA ASN A 137 3.22 -5.18 9.76
C ASN A 137 2.97 -6.49 8.98
N SER A 138 3.79 -6.78 7.96
CA SER A 138 3.58 -7.90 7.04
C SER A 138 4.38 -9.15 7.39
N ARG A 139 5.46 -9.04 8.19
CA ARG A 139 6.33 -10.17 8.54
C ARG A 139 5.71 -11.13 9.57
N PHE A 140 4.89 -10.60 10.47
CA PHE A 140 4.17 -11.35 11.50
C PHE A 140 2.67 -11.16 11.32
N LYS A 141 1.94 -12.24 11.18
CA LYS A 141 0.50 -12.22 10.91
C LYS A 141 -0.30 -11.95 12.19
N THR A 142 -0.32 -10.70 12.67
CA THR A 142 -1.17 -10.28 13.80
C THR A 142 -2.31 -9.37 13.36
N PHE A 143 -2.22 -8.80 12.17
CA PHE A 143 -3.28 -8.00 11.56
C PHE A 143 -4.04 -8.80 10.49
N PRO A 144 -5.28 -8.39 10.15
CA PRO A 144 -6.01 -8.95 9.01
C PRO A 144 -5.24 -8.77 7.71
N LEU A 145 -5.34 -9.73 6.81
CA LEU A 145 -4.92 -9.50 5.42
C LEU A 145 -5.76 -8.36 4.83
N GLY A 146 -5.10 -7.35 4.26
CA GLY A 146 -5.76 -6.11 3.81
C GLY A 146 -5.52 -4.91 4.73
N GLN A 147 -4.78 -5.11 5.83
CA GLN A 147 -4.26 -4.04 6.69
C GLN A 147 -2.75 -3.87 6.55
N ASN A 148 -2.15 -4.46 5.49
CA ASN A 148 -0.72 -4.47 5.31
C ASN A 148 -0.19 -3.14 4.78
N PHE A 149 0.90 -2.67 5.40
CA PHE A 149 1.68 -1.53 4.94
C PHE A 149 3.15 -1.69 5.31
N ASP A 150 3.99 -0.92 4.62
CA ASP A 150 5.40 -0.77 4.94
C ASP A 150 5.76 0.71 4.96
N ILE A 151 6.69 1.11 5.84
CA ILE A 151 7.32 2.43 5.84
C ILE A 151 8.82 2.20 5.73
N PHE A 152 9.49 2.84 4.77
CA PHE A 152 10.92 2.68 4.61
C PHE A 152 11.58 3.94 4.05
N THR A 153 12.89 4.06 4.31
CA THR A 153 13.70 5.18 3.81
C THR A 153 14.02 5.02 2.34
N MET A 154 14.24 6.15 1.64
CA MET A 154 14.77 6.13 0.28
C MET A 154 16.14 5.42 0.21
N ASN A 155 16.95 5.53 1.26
CA ASN A 155 18.25 4.86 1.32
C ASN A 155 18.10 3.33 1.29
N ALA A 156 17.18 2.76 2.10
CA ALA A 156 16.91 1.33 2.07
C ALA A 156 16.39 0.85 0.70
N LEU A 157 15.53 1.65 0.06
CA LEU A 157 15.02 1.37 -1.28
C LEU A 157 16.15 1.40 -2.33
N GLU A 158 16.99 2.44 -2.31
CA GLU A 158 18.09 2.61 -3.26
C GLU A 158 19.14 1.51 -3.13
N GLU A 159 19.49 1.12 -1.90
CA GLU A 159 20.43 0.02 -1.68
C GLU A 159 19.87 -1.32 -2.18
N THR A 160 18.57 -1.56 -1.93
CA THR A 160 17.88 -2.75 -2.44
C THR A 160 17.88 -2.76 -3.98
N TRP A 161 17.56 -1.63 -4.60
CA TRP A 161 17.56 -1.49 -6.05
C TRP A 161 18.95 -1.72 -6.63
N LYS A 162 20.01 -1.11 -6.06
CA LYS A 162 21.40 -1.28 -6.47
C LYS A 162 21.87 -2.74 -6.35
N TYR A 163 21.44 -3.46 -5.33
CA TYR A 163 21.77 -4.88 -5.17
C TYR A 163 21.23 -5.70 -6.35
N TYR A 164 19.97 -5.54 -6.69
CA TYR A 164 19.37 -6.27 -7.81
C TYR A 164 19.89 -5.77 -9.16
N ASP A 165 20.04 -4.46 -9.37
CA ASP A 165 20.56 -3.90 -10.61
C ASP A 165 21.95 -4.46 -10.94
N LYS A 166 22.83 -4.57 -9.95
CA LYS A 166 24.16 -5.18 -10.12
C LYS A 166 24.10 -6.69 -10.32
N SER A 167 23.11 -7.38 -9.77
CA SER A 167 22.96 -8.83 -9.88
C SER A 167 22.51 -9.28 -11.27
N TYR A 168 21.91 -8.38 -12.05
CA TYR A 168 21.44 -8.65 -13.41
C TYR A 168 22.40 -8.02 -14.43
N GLN A 169 23.10 -8.87 -15.20
CA GLN A 169 23.93 -8.41 -16.34
C GLN A 169 23.06 -7.89 -17.48
N ASP A 170 21.91 -8.53 -17.70
CA ASP A 170 20.91 -8.17 -18.70
C ASP A 170 19.88 -7.22 -18.08
N LYS A 171 19.90 -5.96 -18.48
CA LYS A 171 19.02 -4.91 -17.99
C LYS A 171 17.58 -5.11 -18.45
N GLU A 172 17.34 -5.64 -19.63
CA GLU A 172 16.00 -5.95 -20.11
C GLU A 172 15.38 -7.06 -19.26
N LYS A 173 16.15 -8.13 -19.00
CA LYS A 173 15.72 -9.19 -18.08
C LYS A 173 15.43 -8.65 -16.68
N PHE A 174 16.23 -7.72 -16.16
CA PHE A 174 15.97 -7.08 -14.87
C PHE A 174 14.59 -6.42 -14.83
N LEU A 175 14.26 -5.61 -15.86
CA LEU A 175 12.96 -4.90 -15.92
C LEU A 175 11.75 -5.84 -16.05
N HIS A 176 11.95 -6.99 -16.71
CA HIS A 176 10.87 -7.97 -16.89
C HIS A 176 10.75 -9.03 -15.79
N THR A 177 11.70 -9.05 -14.85
CA THR A 177 11.63 -9.97 -13.70
C THR A 177 10.76 -9.38 -12.59
N PHE A 178 9.87 -10.22 -12.03
CA PHE A 178 9.12 -9.83 -10.85
C PHE A 178 10.05 -9.73 -9.63
N ILE A 179 10.26 -8.52 -9.13
CA ILE A 179 11.05 -8.25 -7.93
C ILE A 179 10.17 -7.47 -6.94
N PRO A 180 9.84 -8.08 -5.79
CA PRO A 180 9.10 -7.42 -4.72
C PRO A 180 9.88 -6.24 -4.13
N VAL A 181 9.18 -5.22 -3.63
CA VAL A 181 9.81 -4.01 -3.11
C VAL A 181 10.65 -4.28 -1.86
N THR A 182 10.13 -5.08 -0.92
CA THR A 182 10.65 -5.18 0.45
C THR A 182 11.27 -6.52 0.82
N GLU A 183 11.20 -7.54 -0.05
CA GLU A 183 11.68 -8.90 0.28
C GLU A 183 13.17 -8.94 0.64
N TYR A 184 14.01 -8.26 -0.13
CA TYR A 184 15.44 -8.18 0.17
C TYR A 184 15.71 -7.45 1.48
N MET A 185 14.98 -6.35 1.70
CA MET A 185 15.09 -5.57 2.94
C MET A 185 14.83 -6.45 4.17
N TYR A 186 13.78 -7.30 4.11
CA TYR A 186 13.41 -8.18 5.22
C TYR A 186 14.44 -9.26 5.53
N LYS A 187 15.18 -9.71 4.50
CA LYS A 187 16.16 -10.80 4.61
C LYS A 187 17.58 -10.32 4.91
N ASN A 188 17.86 -9.04 4.73
CA ASN A 188 19.19 -8.49 4.91
C ASN A 188 19.36 -7.90 6.34
N PRO A 189 20.22 -8.50 7.19
CA PRO A 189 20.43 -8.07 8.56
C PRO A 189 21.06 -6.68 8.70
N LYS A 190 21.49 -6.07 7.61
CA LYS A 190 22.03 -4.71 7.56
C LYS A 190 20.98 -3.67 7.93
N PHE A 191 19.71 -3.90 7.56
CA PHE A 191 18.65 -2.94 7.78
C PHE A 191 18.07 -3.05 9.20
N ASN A 192 17.86 -1.90 9.83
CA ASN A 192 17.17 -1.81 11.11
C ASN A 192 15.65 -1.88 10.89
N ILE A 193 15.05 -3.03 11.20
CA ILE A 193 13.64 -3.33 10.94
C ILE A 193 12.84 -3.38 12.23
N TYR A 194 11.73 -2.68 12.27
CA TYR A 194 10.73 -2.77 13.32
C TYR A 194 9.49 -3.53 12.83
N ASP A 195 9.13 -4.61 13.51
CA ASP A 195 7.91 -5.35 13.26
C ASP A 195 6.75 -4.75 14.05
N PHE A 196 5.90 -4.00 13.36
CA PHE A 196 4.69 -3.41 13.93
C PHE A 196 3.62 -4.48 14.09
N LYS A 197 3.34 -4.86 15.33
CA LYS A 197 2.44 -5.96 15.68
C LYS A 197 1.25 -5.46 16.47
N SER A 198 0.10 -6.11 16.28
CA SER A 198 -1.05 -5.94 17.17
C SER A 198 -0.86 -6.78 18.43
N GLU A 199 -1.28 -6.26 19.58
CA GLU A 199 -1.34 -7.01 20.85
C GLU A 199 -2.32 -8.18 20.78
N LYS A 200 -3.43 -7.98 20.05
CA LYS A 200 -4.42 -9.03 19.78
C LYS A 200 -4.22 -9.59 18.37
N ASP A 201 -4.38 -10.90 18.23
CA ASP A 201 -4.34 -11.55 16.93
C ASP A 201 -5.67 -11.36 16.18
N TYR A 202 -5.61 -10.58 15.09
CA TYR A 202 -6.71 -10.35 14.16
C TYR A 202 -6.52 -11.06 12.81
N SER A 203 -5.50 -11.90 12.67
CA SER A 203 -5.14 -12.58 11.41
C SER A 203 -6.23 -13.47 10.83
N LYS A 204 -7.23 -13.85 11.64
CA LYS A 204 -8.40 -14.61 11.20
C LYS A 204 -9.27 -13.85 10.19
N PHE A 205 -9.22 -12.50 10.18
CA PHE A 205 -10.00 -11.69 9.26
C PHE A 205 -9.26 -11.49 7.94
N ARG A 206 -10.05 -11.39 6.85
CA ARG A 206 -9.55 -11.12 5.50
C ARG A 206 -10.28 -9.91 4.92
N PHE A 207 -9.55 -8.81 4.73
CA PHE A 207 -10.02 -7.52 4.22
C PHE A 207 -9.31 -7.09 2.93
N SER A 208 -8.50 -7.96 2.32
CA SER A 208 -7.92 -7.74 1.00
C SER A 208 -8.92 -8.11 -0.10
N MET A 209 -8.95 -7.35 -1.18
CA MET A 209 -9.86 -7.57 -2.32
C MET A 209 -9.15 -8.25 -3.48
N ASP A 210 -9.12 -9.59 -3.49
CA ASP A 210 -8.46 -10.39 -4.52
C ASP A 210 -9.42 -11.22 -5.38
N TYR A 211 -10.61 -11.49 -4.86
CA TYR A 211 -11.63 -12.34 -5.47
C TYR A 211 -12.99 -11.65 -5.45
N GLU A 212 -13.94 -12.18 -6.19
CA GLU A 212 -15.31 -11.63 -6.24
C GLU A 212 -16.01 -11.71 -4.86
N GLU A 213 -15.73 -12.75 -4.09
CA GLU A 213 -16.27 -12.91 -2.73
C GLU A 213 -15.74 -11.83 -1.78
N ASP A 214 -14.45 -11.46 -1.93
CA ASP A 214 -13.89 -10.34 -1.18
C ASP A 214 -14.63 -9.04 -1.53
N TYR A 215 -14.94 -8.81 -2.82
CA TYR A 215 -15.72 -7.64 -3.23
C TYR A 215 -17.13 -7.62 -2.67
N LYS A 216 -17.83 -8.78 -2.62
CA LYS A 216 -19.14 -8.90 -1.96
C LYS A 216 -19.05 -8.53 -0.49
N LEU A 217 -18.03 -9.03 0.22
CA LEU A 217 -17.79 -8.66 1.61
C LEU A 217 -17.51 -7.17 1.77
N MET A 218 -16.73 -6.55 0.87
CA MET A 218 -16.48 -5.10 0.92
C MET A 218 -17.77 -4.29 0.79
N ILE A 219 -18.68 -4.67 -0.11
CA ILE A 219 -19.98 -4.00 -0.25
C ILE A 219 -20.73 -4.07 1.07
N GLU A 220 -20.86 -5.25 1.67
CA GLU A 220 -21.57 -5.43 2.95
C GLU A 220 -20.97 -4.60 4.10
N ILE A 221 -19.65 -4.48 4.16
CA ILE A 221 -18.97 -3.66 5.17
C ILE A 221 -19.24 -2.17 4.93
N TYR A 222 -19.02 -1.69 3.70
CA TYR A 222 -19.19 -0.28 3.36
C TYR A 222 -20.63 0.20 3.56
N ASP A 223 -21.63 -0.61 3.20
CA ASP A 223 -23.06 -0.29 3.38
C ASP A 223 -23.43 -0.11 4.86
N ARG A 224 -22.77 -0.81 5.78
CA ARG A 224 -23.01 -0.72 7.23
C ARG A 224 -22.40 0.51 7.89
N ILE A 225 -21.22 0.95 7.39
CA ILE A 225 -20.42 1.91 8.15
C ILE A 225 -20.10 3.20 7.39
N TYR A 226 -19.93 3.17 6.08
CA TYR A 226 -19.33 4.27 5.33
C TYR A 226 -20.09 5.61 5.47
N TYR A 227 -21.41 5.58 5.42
CA TYR A 227 -22.24 6.79 5.55
C TYR A 227 -22.40 7.29 6.99
N LYS A 228 -22.04 6.45 7.97
CA LYS A 228 -22.01 6.84 9.40
C LYS A 228 -20.67 7.43 9.77
N ASP A 229 -19.60 6.75 9.37
CA ASP A 229 -18.21 7.16 9.55
C ASP A 229 -17.34 6.61 8.42
N LYS A 230 -17.00 7.47 7.46
CA LYS A 230 -16.12 7.07 6.33
C LYS A 230 -14.66 6.86 6.72
N TYR A 231 -14.29 7.25 7.95
CA TYR A 231 -12.94 7.11 8.50
C TYR A 231 -12.84 6.04 9.59
N PHE A 232 -13.72 5.06 9.53
CA PHE A 232 -13.74 3.91 10.42
C PHE A 232 -12.36 3.22 10.50
N THR A 233 -12.09 2.60 11.64
CA THR A 233 -10.81 1.96 11.99
C THR A 233 -10.92 0.43 11.98
N LEU A 234 -9.79 -0.26 12.18
CA LEU A 234 -9.80 -1.71 12.38
C LEU A 234 -10.70 -2.13 13.56
N LYS A 235 -10.74 -1.33 14.63
CA LYS A 235 -11.59 -1.59 15.77
C LYS A 235 -13.08 -1.60 15.39
N ASP A 236 -13.49 -0.65 14.55
CA ASP A 236 -14.87 -0.56 14.07
C ASP A 236 -15.22 -1.75 13.18
N LEU A 237 -14.28 -2.16 12.32
CA LEU A 237 -14.44 -3.38 11.51
C LEU A 237 -14.60 -4.62 12.39
N VAL A 238 -13.74 -4.81 13.38
CA VAL A 238 -13.83 -5.95 14.31
C VAL A 238 -15.17 -5.96 15.01
N ASN A 239 -15.68 -4.81 15.48
CA ASN A 239 -17.00 -4.71 16.12
C ASN A 239 -18.14 -5.17 15.18
N ILE A 240 -18.09 -4.83 13.89
CA ILE A 240 -19.09 -5.31 12.91
C ILE A 240 -19.08 -6.85 12.86
N PHE A 241 -17.92 -7.47 12.81
CA PHE A 241 -17.80 -8.94 12.75
C PHE A 241 -18.12 -9.65 14.09
N GLU A 242 -17.98 -8.95 15.20
CA GLU A 242 -18.45 -9.47 16.50
C GLU A 242 -19.97 -9.47 16.60
N LEU A 243 -20.64 -8.46 16.01
CA LEU A 243 -22.09 -8.34 15.97
C LEU A 243 -22.73 -9.22 14.88
N GLU A 244 -22.05 -9.39 13.74
CA GLU A 244 -22.53 -10.12 12.56
C GLU A 244 -21.48 -11.14 12.08
N PRO A 245 -21.21 -12.22 12.85
CA PRO A 245 -20.14 -13.17 12.55
C PRO A 245 -20.35 -13.95 11.24
N GLU A 246 -21.57 -13.98 10.72
CA GLU A 246 -21.89 -14.60 9.42
C GLU A 246 -21.21 -13.88 8.24
N LEU A 247 -20.83 -12.60 8.38
CA LEU A 247 -20.08 -11.88 7.34
C LEU A 247 -18.75 -12.57 7.00
N MET A 248 -18.11 -13.23 7.98
CA MET A 248 -16.89 -13.99 7.73
C MET A 248 -17.08 -15.14 6.73
N LYS A 249 -18.30 -15.67 6.60
CA LYS A 249 -18.59 -16.79 5.70
C LYS A 249 -18.54 -16.38 4.23
N ILE A 250 -18.68 -15.10 3.91
CA ILE A 250 -18.77 -14.60 2.53
C ILE A 250 -17.48 -14.93 1.76
N ASN A 251 -16.30 -14.79 2.40
CA ASN A 251 -15.01 -15.08 1.76
C ASN A 251 -14.16 -16.14 2.49
N GLN A 252 -14.74 -16.91 3.41
CA GLN A 252 -14.04 -17.91 4.24
C GLN A 252 -13.29 -18.99 3.45
N ASN A 253 -13.74 -19.31 2.22
CA ASN A 253 -13.11 -20.31 1.37
C ASN A 253 -11.86 -19.78 0.66
N ARG A 254 -11.46 -18.52 0.90
CA ARG A 254 -10.25 -17.92 0.37
C ARG A 254 -9.15 -17.96 1.42
N SER A 255 -8.05 -18.64 1.11
CA SER A 255 -6.93 -18.75 2.03
C SER A 255 -6.27 -17.39 2.25
N ASN A 256 -5.79 -17.17 3.49
CA ASN A 256 -4.94 -16.01 3.84
C ASN A 256 -3.45 -16.28 3.49
N ASN A 257 -3.19 -17.06 2.41
CA ASN A 257 -1.85 -17.39 1.93
C ASN A 257 -1.17 -16.19 1.28
#